data_f76987983608e606022113b225581d09
#
_entry.id   f76987983608e606022113b225581d09
#
_cell.length_a   1.000
_cell.length_b   1.000
_cell.length_c   1.000
_cell.angle_alpha   90.00
_cell.angle_beta   90.00
_cell.angle_gamma   90.00
#
_symmetry.space_group_name_H-M   'P 1'
#
loop_
_entity.id
_entity.type
_entity.pdbx_description
1 polymer ?
#
loop_
_entity_poly.entity_id
_entity_poly.type
_entity_poly.pdbx_seq_one_letter_code
_entity_poly.pdbx_strand_id
1 'polypeptide(L)'
;MFKIGSIHTAIKLYFVGIKIMPAITVEATLFALFGASGDLAMRKLFPALYQLDRAGLLHAETRVLALSRDAGEPTAHLDRIGEALRRYVPESQLDPVVLERFRERLDYLTMDFRRGEDYAALAEKVSPDIPLIAYFATPASVYGSICEHLAGAGLAEQTRVVLEKPIGHDLASSRVVNEAVAQYFPESRIYRIDHYLGKETVQNLIALRFANSLFETQWNQHHISHVEITVAETVGIEGRWGYFDQAGQLRDMIQNHLLQLLCLIAMDPPSDLTADSIRDEKVKVLKALAPITPEKLGQYVVRGQYVAGTVGGKAVPGYLDEENSNAESSTETFVALRADICNWRWSGVPFYLRTGKRMGQKVSQIVIHFKEPPFYIFAPEQRSLISNRLIIRLQPDEGISLQVMTKEQGLDKGMHLRSGPLQLNFSETYKSSRIPDAYERLLLEVMQGNQNLFVRKDEIEYAWKWCDQLIDGWSRLGDAPKAYPAGSWGPVASIALITRDGRSWYGDL
;
A
#
# COMPACT_ATOMS: atom_id res chain seq x y z
N MET A 1 -64.02 34.05 18.61
CA MET A 1 -64.05 32.58 18.65
C MET A 1 -63.39 32.05 17.37
N PHE A 2 -62.05 32.00 17.32
CA PHE A 2 -61.30 31.44 16.22
C PHE A 2 -60.62 30.16 16.69
N LYS A 3 -60.95 29.06 16.01
CA LYS A 3 -60.41 27.73 16.26
C LYS A 3 -58.92 27.71 15.84
N ILE A 4 -58.04 27.45 16.80
CA ILE A 4 -56.65 27.09 16.56
C ILE A 4 -56.64 25.62 16.09
N GLY A 5 -56.59 25.44 14.76
CA GLY A 5 -56.40 24.14 14.14
C GLY A 5 -54.93 23.70 14.28
N SER A 6 -54.76 22.50 14.74
CA SER A 6 -53.47 21.84 15.02
C SER A 6 -52.52 21.77 13.83
N ILE A 7 -51.39 22.48 13.92
CA ILE A 7 -50.21 22.22 13.08
C ILE A 7 -49.42 21.09 13.75
N HIS A 8 -49.95 19.90 13.71
CA HIS A 8 -49.29 18.69 14.27
C HIS A 8 -49.21 17.57 13.23
N THR A 9 -49.03 17.90 11.96
CA THR A 9 -48.85 16.80 10.96
C THR A 9 -48.08 17.28 9.74
N ALA A 10 -46.79 17.48 9.85
CA ALA A 10 -45.86 17.46 8.70
C ALA A 10 -44.38 17.53 9.11
N ILE A 11 -43.99 16.98 10.28
CA ILE A 11 -42.58 16.56 10.51
C ILE A 11 -42.60 15.03 10.45
N LYS A 12 -43.02 14.46 9.37
CA LYS A 12 -42.73 13.08 9.00
C LYS A 12 -41.40 13.11 8.27
N LEU A 13 -40.30 13.00 9.02
CA LEU A 13 -39.29 11.96 8.89
C LEU A 13 -38.86 11.69 7.44
N TYR A 14 -37.94 12.49 6.93
CA TYR A 14 -36.89 11.94 6.10
C TYR A 14 -35.90 11.14 6.97
N PHE A 15 -36.37 10.08 7.60
CA PHE A 15 -35.55 8.92 7.84
C PHE A 15 -35.34 8.30 6.45
N VAL A 16 -34.33 8.80 5.74
CA VAL A 16 -33.70 8.05 4.64
C VAL A 16 -33.46 6.67 5.22
N GLY A 17 -34.18 5.67 4.70
CA GLY A 17 -34.03 4.30 5.12
C GLY A 17 -32.56 3.95 5.08
N ILE A 18 -31.99 3.63 6.25
CA ILE A 18 -30.76 2.87 6.33
C ILE A 18 -31.12 1.56 5.64
N LYS A 19 -30.85 1.46 4.32
CA LYS A 19 -30.76 0.18 3.67
C LYS A 19 -29.67 -0.54 4.44
N ILE A 20 -30.06 -1.51 5.24
CA ILE A 20 -29.11 -2.49 5.79
C ILE A 20 -28.41 -2.99 4.55
N MET A 21 -27.13 -2.63 4.39
CA MET A 21 -26.32 -3.17 3.30
C MET A 21 -26.45 -4.68 3.40
N PRO A 22 -26.74 -5.40 2.29
CA PRO A 22 -26.78 -6.84 2.36
C PRO A 22 -25.47 -7.33 2.97
N ALA A 23 -25.56 -8.28 3.88
CA ALA A 23 -24.37 -8.93 4.45
C ALA A 23 -23.45 -9.30 3.29
N ILE A 24 -22.15 -8.98 3.43
CA ILE A 24 -21.14 -9.31 2.42
C ILE A 24 -21.22 -10.82 2.20
N THR A 25 -21.79 -11.25 1.08
CA THR A 25 -21.87 -12.67 0.71
C THR A 25 -20.60 -13.01 -0.06
N VAL A 26 -19.76 -13.83 0.54
CA VAL A 26 -18.61 -14.44 -0.15
C VAL A 26 -19.06 -15.84 -0.59
N GLU A 27 -18.82 -16.17 -1.85
CA GLU A 27 -19.06 -17.52 -2.38
C GLU A 27 -18.11 -18.54 -1.75
N ALA A 28 -18.49 -19.80 -1.73
CA ALA A 28 -17.58 -20.88 -1.36
C ALA A 28 -16.36 -20.85 -2.29
N THR A 29 -15.15 -20.96 -1.74
CA THR A 29 -13.91 -20.96 -2.51
C THR A 29 -12.95 -22.03 -2.00
N LEU A 30 -12.17 -22.61 -2.90
CA LEU A 30 -10.96 -23.33 -2.53
C LEU A 30 -9.77 -22.37 -2.64
N PHE A 31 -9.16 -22.06 -1.51
CA PHE A 31 -8.01 -21.19 -1.44
C PHE A 31 -6.72 -22.01 -1.42
N ALA A 32 -6.06 -22.15 -2.57
CA ALA A 32 -4.81 -22.89 -2.72
C ALA A 32 -3.62 -21.95 -2.55
N LEU A 33 -2.87 -22.12 -1.45
CA LEU A 33 -1.74 -21.30 -1.09
C LEU A 33 -0.43 -21.96 -1.51
N PHE A 34 0.13 -21.56 -2.62
CA PHE A 34 1.43 -22.00 -3.12
C PHE A 34 2.56 -21.37 -2.32
N GLY A 35 3.38 -22.17 -1.65
CA GLY A 35 4.43 -21.69 -0.76
C GLY A 35 3.97 -21.51 0.69
N ALA A 36 3.07 -22.37 1.14
CA ALA A 36 2.42 -22.30 2.45
C ALA A 36 3.38 -22.39 3.66
N SER A 37 4.57 -22.95 3.51
CA SER A 37 5.60 -22.99 4.56
C SER A 37 6.45 -21.72 4.65
N GLY A 38 6.25 -20.76 3.74
CA GLY A 38 7.02 -19.51 3.68
C GLY A 38 6.66 -18.49 4.78
N ASP A 39 7.57 -17.54 5.01
CA ASP A 39 7.40 -16.48 6.04
C ASP A 39 6.13 -15.64 5.81
N LEU A 40 5.84 -15.24 4.57
CA LEU A 40 4.64 -14.48 4.25
C LEU A 40 3.35 -15.25 4.61
N ALA A 41 3.30 -16.53 4.26
CA ALA A 41 2.15 -17.37 4.54
C ALA A 41 1.90 -17.44 6.05
N MET A 42 2.94 -17.76 6.83
CA MET A 42 2.86 -17.93 8.28
C MET A 42 2.60 -16.63 9.02
N ARG A 43 3.23 -15.53 8.62
CA ARG A 43 3.12 -14.23 9.32
C ARG A 43 1.91 -13.39 8.93
N LYS A 44 1.39 -13.57 7.71
CA LYS A 44 0.36 -12.68 7.15
C LYS A 44 -0.86 -13.39 6.63
N LEU A 45 -0.71 -14.43 5.78
CA LEU A 45 -1.84 -14.98 5.05
C LEU A 45 -2.72 -15.87 5.93
N PHE A 46 -2.15 -16.80 6.69
CA PHE A 46 -2.94 -17.60 7.63
C PHE A 46 -3.56 -16.76 8.75
N PRO A 47 -2.85 -15.79 9.37
CA PRO A 47 -3.49 -14.84 10.28
C PRO A 47 -4.65 -14.05 9.66
N ALA A 48 -4.51 -13.57 8.42
CA ALA A 48 -5.57 -12.85 7.72
C ALA A 48 -6.79 -13.75 7.44
N LEU A 49 -6.58 -14.97 6.94
CA LEU A 49 -7.65 -15.96 6.73
C LEU A 49 -8.37 -16.32 8.04
N TYR A 50 -7.62 -16.52 9.13
CA TYR A 50 -8.19 -16.75 10.46
C TYR A 50 -9.06 -15.56 10.91
N GLN A 51 -8.60 -14.33 10.71
CA GLN A 51 -9.38 -13.13 11.08
C GLN A 51 -10.66 -13.01 10.24
N LEU A 52 -10.61 -13.36 8.96
CA LEU A 52 -11.80 -13.41 8.11
C LEU A 52 -12.81 -14.46 8.60
N ASP A 53 -12.32 -15.65 8.99
CA ASP A 53 -13.17 -16.69 9.56
C ASP A 53 -13.76 -16.25 10.91
N ARG A 54 -12.95 -15.64 11.78
CA ARG A 54 -13.39 -15.08 13.06
C ARG A 54 -14.47 -14.02 12.89
N ALA A 55 -14.37 -13.19 11.86
CA ALA A 55 -15.35 -12.17 11.52
C ALA A 55 -16.63 -12.74 10.86
N GLY A 56 -16.69 -14.06 10.58
CA GLY A 56 -17.81 -14.69 9.89
C GLY A 56 -17.90 -14.33 8.40
N LEU A 57 -16.78 -13.89 7.80
CA LEU A 57 -16.71 -13.45 6.40
C LEU A 57 -16.29 -14.56 5.43
N LEU A 58 -15.93 -15.75 5.92
CA LEU A 58 -15.70 -16.92 5.08
C LEU A 58 -16.97 -17.77 4.96
N HIS A 59 -17.28 -18.20 3.74
CA HIS A 59 -18.37 -19.14 3.52
C HIS A 59 -18.12 -20.47 4.26
N ALA A 60 -19.16 -21.15 4.68
CA ALA A 60 -19.04 -22.40 5.46
C ALA A 60 -18.23 -23.50 4.73
N GLU A 61 -18.39 -23.57 3.42
CA GLU A 61 -17.72 -24.55 2.56
C GLU A 61 -16.34 -24.08 2.05
N THR A 62 -15.90 -22.87 2.38
CA THR A 62 -14.56 -22.41 2.01
C THR A 62 -13.51 -23.28 2.69
N ARG A 63 -12.55 -23.78 1.89
CA ARG A 63 -11.41 -24.58 2.33
C ARG A 63 -10.10 -23.87 1.96
N VAL A 64 -9.07 -24.12 2.74
CA VAL A 64 -7.72 -23.60 2.54
C VAL A 64 -6.77 -24.77 2.35
N LEU A 65 -6.21 -24.87 1.16
CA LEU A 65 -5.25 -25.91 0.81
C LEU A 65 -3.84 -25.34 0.85
N ALA A 66 -3.07 -25.76 1.85
CA ALA A 66 -1.67 -25.38 2.01
C ALA A 66 -0.80 -26.25 1.11
N LEU A 67 -0.05 -25.62 0.19
CA LEU A 67 0.80 -26.29 -0.79
C LEU A 67 2.27 -25.97 -0.52
N SER A 68 3.12 -26.97 -0.35
CA SER A 68 4.57 -26.78 -0.27
C SER A 68 5.33 -28.03 -0.72
N ARG A 69 6.64 -27.87 -0.88
CA ARG A 69 7.55 -29.00 -1.19
C ARG A 69 7.96 -29.79 0.04
N ASP A 70 7.64 -29.30 1.23
CA ASP A 70 8.07 -29.94 2.48
C ASP A 70 7.32 -31.26 2.61
N ALA A 71 8.09 -32.36 2.53
CA ALA A 71 7.56 -33.70 2.79
C ALA A 71 7.36 -33.90 4.29
N GLY A 72 6.29 -34.60 4.67
CA GLY A 72 6.00 -34.93 6.07
C GLY A 72 4.53 -35.25 6.27
N GLU A 73 4.18 -35.56 7.50
CA GLU A 73 2.79 -35.83 7.86
C GLU A 73 1.97 -34.53 7.76
N PRO A 74 0.82 -34.53 7.06
CA PRO A 74 -0.04 -33.37 6.92
C PRO A 74 -0.37 -32.70 8.26
N THR A 75 -0.62 -33.49 9.30
CA THR A 75 -0.92 -33.00 10.66
C THR A 75 0.20 -32.12 11.24
N ALA A 76 1.46 -32.47 11.02
CA ALA A 76 2.60 -31.69 11.49
C ALA A 76 2.65 -30.29 10.81
N HIS A 77 2.28 -30.19 9.53
CA HIS A 77 2.19 -28.92 8.83
C HIS A 77 1.03 -28.06 9.35
N LEU A 78 -0.13 -28.66 9.62
CA LEU A 78 -1.28 -27.98 10.20
C LEU A 78 -0.99 -27.49 11.61
N ASP A 79 -0.22 -28.24 12.41
CA ASP A 79 0.21 -27.83 13.75
C ASP A 79 1.13 -26.61 13.69
N ARG A 80 2.07 -26.55 12.73
CA ARG A 80 2.92 -25.37 12.48
C ARG A 80 2.09 -24.12 12.13
N ILE A 81 1.01 -24.27 11.36
CA ILE A 81 0.07 -23.17 11.09
C ILE A 81 -0.59 -22.71 12.39
N GLY A 82 -1.04 -23.65 13.23
CA GLY A 82 -1.61 -23.35 14.56
C GLY A 82 -0.62 -22.59 15.47
N GLU A 83 0.66 -22.97 15.46
CA GLU A 83 1.73 -22.25 16.18
C GLU A 83 1.94 -20.84 15.62
N ALA A 84 1.94 -20.68 14.29
CA ALA A 84 2.05 -19.38 13.64
C ALA A 84 0.89 -18.46 14.02
N LEU A 85 -0.34 -18.98 14.07
CA LEU A 85 -1.51 -18.20 14.54
C LEU A 85 -1.31 -17.72 15.98
N ARG A 86 -0.86 -18.60 16.89
CA ARG A 86 -0.58 -18.20 18.30
C ARG A 86 0.54 -17.17 18.41
N ARG A 87 1.49 -17.18 17.49
CA ARG A 87 2.62 -16.25 17.49
C ARG A 87 2.28 -14.87 16.90
N TYR A 88 1.46 -14.81 15.85
CA TYR A 88 1.27 -13.60 15.06
C TYR A 88 -0.11 -12.95 15.21
N VAL A 89 -1.09 -13.67 15.76
CA VAL A 89 -2.39 -13.09 16.12
C VAL A 89 -2.32 -12.67 17.60
N PRO A 90 -2.74 -11.45 17.98
CA PRO A 90 -2.80 -11.03 19.37
C PRO A 90 -3.66 -11.99 20.21
N GLU A 91 -3.22 -12.31 21.42
CA GLU A 91 -3.90 -13.25 22.32
C GLU A 91 -5.36 -12.90 22.56
N SER A 92 -5.67 -11.61 22.68
CA SER A 92 -7.05 -11.09 22.83
C SER A 92 -7.96 -11.35 21.63
N GLN A 93 -7.40 -11.79 20.50
CA GLN A 93 -8.10 -12.09 19.26
C GLN A 93 -8.09 -13.59 18.92
N LEU A 94 -7.43 -14.40 19.73
CA LEU A 94 -7.43 -15.84 19.60
C LEU A 94 -8.64 -16.43 20.34
N ASP A 95 -9.57 -17.02 19.57
CA ASP A 95 -10.75 -17.71 20.11
C ASP A 95 -10.56 -19.22 19.87
N PRO A 96 -10.57 -20.06 20.93
CA PRO A 96 -10.37 -21.49 20.80
C PRO A 96 -11.38 -22.18 19.87
N VAL A 97 -12.64 -21.75 19.88
CA VAL A 97 -13.70 -22.32 19.01
C VAL A 97 -13.43 -21.95 17.56
N VAL A 98 -13.03 -20.71 17.30
CA VAL A 98 -12.67 -20.26 15.94
C VAL A 98 -11.39 -20.93 15.46
N LEU A 99 -10.41 -21.15 16.35
CA LEU A 99 -9.17 -21.85 15.98
C LEU A 99 -9.46 -23.30 15.55
N GLU A 100 -10.32 -24.00 16.25
CA GLU A 100 -10.70 -25.37 15.87
C GLU A 100 -11.47 -25.38 14.57
N ARG A 101 -12.48 -24.52 14.40
CA ARG A 101 -13.21 -24.36 13.14
C ARG A 101 -12.29 -24.01 11.98
N PHE A 102 -11.34 -23.12 12.18
CA PHE A 102 -10.37 -22.73 11.15
C PHE A 102 -9.44 -23.90 10.80
N ARG A 103 -9.02 -24.71 11.80
CA ARG A 103 -8.23 -25.92 11.59
C ARG A 103 -8.98 -26.94 10.71
N GLU A 104 -10.27 -27.10 10.89
CA GLU A 104 -11.12 -27.99 10.06
C GLU A 104 -11.21 -27.54 8.60
N ARG A 105 -10.95 -26.23 8.31
CA ARG A 105 -10.89 -25.70 6.94
C ARG A 105 -9.57 -25.97 6.24
N LEU A 106 -8.51 -26.28 6.99
CA LEU A 106 -7.16 -26.46 6.46
C LEU A 106 -6.95 -27.87 5.95
N ASP A 107 -6.34 -27.99 4.79
CA ASP A 107 -5.79 -29.23 4.24
C ASP A 107 -4.37 -28.97 3.76
N TYR A 108 -3.55 -29.99 3.59
CA TYR A 108 -2.17 -29.90 3.15
C TYR A 108 -1.92 -30.88 2.00
N LEU A 109 -1.17 -30.39 0.98
CA LEU A 109 -0.72 -31.22 -0.13
C LEU A 109 0.74 -30.92 -0.44
N THR A 110 1.58 -31.97 -0.37
CA THR A 110 2.98 -31.88 -0.80
C THR A 110 3.03 -31.90 -2.32
N MET A 111 3.65 -30.87 -2.94
CA MET A 111 3.85 -30.84 -4.38
C MET A 111 5.06 -29.98 -4.79
N ASP A 112 5.73 -30.38 -5.86
CA ASP A 112 6.72 -29.53 -6.53
C ASP A 112 6.03 -28.73 -7.63
N PHE A 113 6.01 -27.43 -7.49
CA PHE A 113 5.31 -26.51 -8.41
C PHE A 113 5.85 -26.54 -9.84
N ARG A 114 7.00 -27.16 -10.09
CA ARG A 114 7.62 -27.33 -11.41
C ARG A 114 7.27 -28.69 -12.07
N ARG A 115 6.56 -29.56 -11.37
CA ARG A 115 6.21 -30.90 -11.85
C ARG A 115 4.74 -30.96 -12.21
N GLY A 116 4.44 -31.07 -13.50
CA GLY A 116 3.05 -31.08 -13.99
C GLY A 116 2.23 -32.27 -13.45
N GLU A 117 2.89 -33.42 -13.20
CA GLU A 117 2.23 -34.62 -12.64
C GLU A 117 1.63 -34.39 -11.24
N ASP A 118 2.21 -33.50 -10.42
CA ASP A 118 1.70 -33.23 -9.08
C ASP A 118 0.36 -32.45 -9.10
N TYR A 119 0.03 -31.82 -10.24
CA TYR A 119 -1.23 -31.06 -10.37
C TYR A 119 -2.46 -31.94 -10.55
N ALA A 120 -2.30 -33.22 -10.86
CA ALA A 120 -3.39 -34.19 -10.86
C ALA A 120 -3.99 -34.33 -9.45
N ALA A 121 -3.14 -34.43 -8.41
CA ALA A 121 -3.61 -34.51 -7.03
C ALA A 121 -4.27 -33.18 -6.56
N LEU A 122 -3.86 -32.03 -7.08
CA LEU A 122 -4.56 -30.77 -6.85
C LEU A 122 -5.94 -30.79 -7.52
N ALA A 123 -6.02 -31.23 -8.78
CA ALA A 123 -7.27 -31.29 -9.53
C ALA A 123 -8.34 -32.18 -8.87
N GLU A 124 -7.94 -33.27 -8.24
CA GLU A 124 -8.84 -34.14 -7.47
C GLU A 124 -9.50 -33.45 -6.27
N LYS A 125 -8.85 -32.39 -5.73
CA LYS A 125 -9.38 -31.62 -4.60
C LYS A 125 -10.24 -30.42 -5.03
N VAL A 126 -10.25 -30.08 -6.31
CA VAL A 126 -10.99 -28.95 -6.86
C VAL A 126 -12.37 -29.39 -7.35
N SER A 127 -13.42 -28.83 -6.75
CA SER A 127 -14.78 -29.03 -7.26
C SER A 127 -15.04 -28.14 -8.47
N PRO A 128 -15.69 -28.63 -9.54
CA PRO A 128 -16.02 -27.85 -10.73
C PRO A 128 -16.88 -26.61 -10.44
N ASP A 129 -17.70 -26.65 -9.40
CA ASP A 129 -18.66 -25.61 -9.06
C ASP A 129 -18.09 -24.57 -8.06
N ILE A 130 -16.87 -24.78 -7.56
CA ILE A 130 -16.24 -23.91 -6.55
C ILE A 130 -15.04 -23.20 -7.17
N PRO A 131 -15.02 -21.85 -7.18
CA PRO A 131 -13.86 -21.09 -7.65
C PRO A 131 -12.57 -21.47 -6.92
N LEU A 132 -11.49 -21.65 -7.68
CA LEU A 132 -10.15 -21.85 -7.17
C LEU A 132 -9.42 -20.50 -7.07
N ILE A 133 -8.90 -20.16 -5.91
CA ILE A 133 -7.98 -19.05 -5.74
C ILE A 133 -6.57 -19.63 -5.61
N ALA A 134 -5.74 -19.40 -6.62
CA ALA A 134 -4.34 -19.82 -6.62
C ALA A 134 -3.46 -18.64 -6.18
N TYR A 135 -3.06 -18.66 -4.91
CA TYR A 135 -2.24 -17.60 -4.32
C TYR A 135 -0.76 -17.98 -4.36
N PHE A 136 0.05 -17.17 -5.05
CA PHE A 136 1.49 -17.45 -5.25
C PHE A 136 2.34 -16.72 -4.21
N ALA A 137 2.53 -17.32 -3.03
CA ALA A 137 3.49 -16.89 -2.02
C ALA A 137 4.88 -17.50 -2.30
N THR A 138 5.27 -17.57 -3.57
CA THR A 138 6.49 -18.17 -4.10
C THR A 138 7.32 -17.12 -4.84
N PRO A 139 8.60 -17.38 -5.15
CA PRO A 139 9.35 -16.52 -6.06
C PRO A 139 8.70 -16.41 -7.45
N ALA A 140 8.76 -15.24 -8.06
CA ALA A 140 8.17 -14.97 -9.39
C ALA A 140 8.71 -15.88 -10.50
N SER A 141 9.91 -16.45 -10.31
CA SER A 141 10.53 -17.37 -11.27
C SER A 141 9.74 -18.67 -11.51
N VAL A 142 8.78 -19.01 -10.66
CA VAL A 142 7.94 -20.21 -10.82
C VAL A 142 6.50 -19.87 -11.27
N TYR A 143 6.14 -18.59 -11.42
CA TYR A 143 4.77 -18.20 -11.78
C TYR A 143 4.32 -18.79 -13.13
N GLY A 144 5.17 -18.69 -14.16
CA GLY A 144 4.87 -19.26 -15.48
C GLY A 144 4.61 -20.77 -15.43
N SER A 145 5.48 -21.50 -14.72
CA SER A 145 5.34 -22.96 -14.56
C SER A 145 4.06 -23.34 -13.80
N ILE A 146 3.72 -22.61 -12.73
CA ILE A 146 2.47 -22.87 -11.99
C ILE A 146 1.26 -22.61 -12.92
N CYS A 147 1.26 -21.51 -13.66
CA CYS A 147 0.16 -21.18 -14.58
C CYS A 147 0.00 -22.21 -15.70
N GLU A 148 1.12 -22.67 -16.30
CA GLU A 148 1.15 -23.70 -17.33
C GLU A 148 0.53 -25.00 -16.81
N HIS A 149 0.95 -25.46 -15.64
CA HIS A 149 0.47 -26.71 -15.07
C HIS A 149 -0.97 -26.64 -14.56
N LEU A 150 -1.41 -25.49 -14.01
CA LEU A 150 -2.83 -25.27 -13.70
C LEU A 150 -3.69 -25.37 -14.96
N ALA A 151 -3.25 -24.76 -16.05
CA ALA A 151 -3.95 -24.85 -17.34
C ALA A 151 -3.93 -26.27 -17.89
N GLY A 152 -2.77 -26.96 -17.85
CA GLY A 152 -2.63 -28.36 -18.26
C GLY A 152 -3.50 -29.33 -17.48
N ALA A 153 -3.78 -29.04 -16.21
CA ALA A 153 -4.70 -29.82 -15.36
C ALA A 153 -6.17 -29.42 -15.56
N GLY A 154 -6.50 -28.54 -16.52
CA GLY A 154 -7.87 -28.12 -16.81
C GLY A 154 -8.48 -27.14 -15.78
N LEU A 155 -7.66 -26.53 -14.92
CA LEU A 155 -8.13 -25.68 -13.82
C LEU A 155 -8.22 -24.20 -14.18
N ALA A 156 -7.74 -23.77 -15.37
CA ALA A 156 -7.60 -22.35 -15.71
C ALA A 156 -8.94 -21.57 -15.68
N GLU A 157 -10.03 -22.21 -16.16
CA GLU A 157 -11.32 -21.54 -16.33
C GLU A 157 -11.97 -21.07 -15.02
N GLN A 158 -11.72 -21.77 -13.93
CA GLN A 158 -12.30 -21.46 -12.60
C GLN A 158 -11.30 -20.80 -11.64
N THR A 159 -10.04 -20.59 -12.09
CA THR A 159 -8.97 -20.10 -11.22
C THR A 159 -8.83 -18.58 -11.29
N ARG A 160 -8.75 -17.94 -10.12
CA ARG A 160 -8.26 -16.59 -9.90
C ARG A 160 -6.82 -16.69 -9.41
N VAL A 161 -5.89 -16.01 -10.09
CA VAL A 161 -4.45 -16.06 -9.77
C VAL A 161 -4.06 -14.82 -8.99
N VAL A 162 -3.44 -15.01 -7.83
CA VAL A 162 -2.96 -13.90 -6.98
C VAL A 162 -1.43 -13.90 -6.98
N LEU A 163 -0.86 -12.78 -7.41
CA LEU A 163 0.58 -12.59 -7.57
C LEU A 163 1.12 -11.63 -6.52
N GLU A 164 2.18 -12.05 -5.82
CA GLU A 164 2.92 -11.22 -4.89
C GLU A 164 4.04 -10.43 -5.55
N LYS A 165 4.43 -9.33 -4.94
CA LYS A 165 5.62 -8.59 -5.33
C LYS A 165 6.91 -9.38 -5.00
N PRO A 166 7.98 -9.20 -5.79
CA PRO A 166 8.13 -8.28 -6.92
C PRO A 166 7.61 -8.87 -8.25
N ILE A 167 7.00 -8.02 -9.07
CA ILE A 167 6.68 -8.35 -10.46
C ILE A 167 7.81 -7.82 -11.36
N GLY A 168 8.86 -8.63 -11.50
CA GLY A 168 10.10 -8.20 -12.15
C GLY A 168 10.98 -7.28 -11.28
N HIS A 169 12.12 -6.87 -11.82
CA HIS A 169 13.08 -5.93 -11.22
C HIS A 169 13.42 -4.76 -12.17
N ASP A 170 12.86 -4.78 -13.37
CA ASP A 170 12.88 -3.77 -14.43
C ASP A 170 11.69 -3.99 -15.38
N LEU A 171 11.51 -3.13 -16.37
CA LEU A 171 10.43 -3.25 -17.35
C LEU A 171 10.53 -4.56 -18.16
N ALA A 172 11.72 -4.96 -18.57
CA ALA A 172 11.91 -6.16 -19.39
C ALA A 172 11.50 -7.43 -18.63
N SER A 173 12.02 -7.62 -17.43
CA SER A 173 11.70 -8.77 -16.59
C SER A 173 10.23 -8.77 -16.12
N SER A 174 9.65 -7.60 -15.87
CA SER A 174 8.24 -7.50 -15.50
C SER A 174 7.33 -7.94 -16.64
N ARG A 175 7.68 -7.63 -17.89
CA ARG A 175 6.97 -8.13 -19.07
C ARG A 175 7.05 -9.64 -19.19
N VAL A 176 8.24 -10.22 -19.03
CA VAL A 176 8.41 -11.68 -19.05
C VAL A 176 7.48 -12.36 -18.03
N VAL A 177 7.43 -11.87 -16.79
CA VAL A 177 6.55 -12.42 -15.76
C VAL A 177 5.07 -12.25 -16.13
N ASN A 178 4.69 -11.04 -16.58
CA ASN A 178 3.30 -10.75 -16.93
C ASN A 178 2.83 -11.56 -18.16
N GLU A 179 3.68 -11.72 -19.17
CA GLU A 179 3.36 -12.49 -20.37
C GLU A 179 3.24 -13.98 -20.09
N ALA A 180 4.13 -14.53 -19.25
CA ALA A 180 4.06 -15.94 -18.83
C ALA A 180 2.74 -16.26 -18.11
N VAL A 181 2.20 -15.35 -17.29
CA VAL A 181 0.90 -15.53 -16.64
C VAL A 181 -0.24 -15.29 -17.62
N ALA A 182 -0.16 -14.22 -18.44
CA ALA A 182 -1.21 -13.83 -19.37
C ALA A 182 -1.42 -14.85 -20.52
N GLN A 183 -0.46 -15.74 -20.75
CA GLN A 183 -0.60 -16.84 -21.71
C GLN A 183 -1.73 -17.79 -21.32
N TYR A 184 -2.00 -17.94 -20.02
CA TYR A 184 -2.95 -18.91 -19.49
C TYR A 184 -4.17 -18.26 -18.81
N PHE A 185 -4.05 -17.03 -18.34
CA PHE A 185 -5.10 -16.33 -17.58
C PHE A 185 -5.38 -14.95 -18.16
N PRO A 186 -6.66 -14.59 -18.39
CA PRO A 186 -7.02 -13.23 -18.79
C PRO A 186 -6.82 -12.26 -17.62
N GLU A 187 -6.58 -10.98 -17.92
CA GLU A 187 -6.34 -9.93 -16.92
C GLU A 187 -7.45 -9.84 -15.85
N SER A 188 -8.68 -10.14 -16.22
CA SER A 188 -9.83 -10.18 -15.31
C SER A 188 -9.74 -11.26 -14.22
N ARG A 189 -8.80 -12.20 -14.32
CA ARG A 189 -8.56 -13.26 -13.34
C ARG A 189 -7.20 -13.13 -12.64
N ILE A 190 -6.43 -12.07 -12.92
CA ILE A 190 -5.11 -11.84 -12.34
C ILE A 190 -5.19 -10.72 -11.31
N TYR A 191 -4.78 -11.02 -10.08
CA TYR A 191 -4.81 -10.13 -8.93
C TYR A 191 -3.37 -9.87 -8.47
N ARG A 192 -2.79 -8.72 -8.85
CA ARG A 192 -1.43 -8.34 -8.44
C ARG A 192 -1.48 -7.51 -7.19
N ILE A 193 -0.84 -8.00 -6.14
CA ILE A 193 -0.90 -7.36 -4.82
C ILE A 193 0.04 -6.16 -4.73
N ASP A 194 -0.54 -5.04 -4.32
CA ASP A 194 0.13 -3.99 -3.58
C ASP A 194 -0.59 -3.83 -2.23
N HIS A 195 0.05 -4.28 -1.15
CA HIS A 195 -0.61 -4.30 0.16
C HIS A 195 -0.96 -2.90 0.71
N TYR A 196 -0.39 -1.81 0.17
CA TYR A 196 -0.80 -0.46 0.54
C TYR A 196 -2.23 -0.17 0.09
N LEU A 197 -2.66 -0.69 -1.06
CA LEU A 197 -4.03 -0.52 -1.55
C LEU A 197 -5.08 -1.21 -0.66
N GLY A 198 -4.67 -2.23 0.10
CA GLY A 198 -5.54 -2.91 1.07
C GLY A 198 -5.73 -2.16 2.38
N LYS A 199 -4.98 -1.08 2.65
CA LYS A 199 -5.12 -0.29 3.89
C LYS A 199 -6.39 0.56 3.86
N GLU A 200 -7.16 0.55 4.94
CA GLU A 200 -8.38 1.35 5.08
C GLU A 200 -8.15 2.85 4.84
N THR A 201 -7.05 3.38 5.35
CA THR A 201 -6.66 4.79 5.14
C THR A 201 -6.35 5.12 3.70
N VAL A 202 -5.79 4.18 2.93
CA VAL A 202 -5.53 4.38 1.50
C VAL A 202 -6.83 4.35 0.71
N GLN A 203 -7.75 3.44 1.02
CA GLN A 203 -9.09 3.40 0.43
C GLN A 203 -9.89 4.67 0.75
N ASN A 204 -9.72 5.22 1.95
CA ASN A 204 -10.32 6.49 2.34
C ASN A 204 -9.88 7.68 1.48
N LEU A 205 -8.76 7.61 0.75
CA LEU A 205 -8.37 8.68 -0.19
C LEU A 205 -9.42 8.90 -1.28
N ILE A 206 -10.02 7.83 -1.79
CA ILE A 206 -11.10 7.89 -2.79
C ILE A 206 -12.33 8.57 -2.18
N ALA A 207 -12.74 8.14 -0.98
CA ALA A 207 -13.87 8.74 -0.29
C ALA A 207 -13.61 10.21 0.08
N LEU A 208 -12.43 10.53 0.63
CA LEU A 208 -12.04 11.89 0.97
C LEU A 208 -12.14 12.83 -0.23
N ARG A 209 -11.58 12.41 -1.37
CA ARG A 209 -11.53 13.23 -2.56
C ARG A 209 -12.89 13.34 -3.25
N PHE A 210 -13.56 12.23 -3.48
CA PHE A 210 -14.68 12.18 -4.43
C PHE A 210 -16.08 12.20 -3.77
N ALA A 211 -16.16 12.01 -2.45
CA ALA A 211 -17.39 12.20 -1.71
C ALA A 211 -17.53 13.62 -1.08
N ASN A 212 -16.49 14.46 -1.17
CA ASN A 212 -16.46 15.79 -0.54
C ASN A 212 -16.12 16.89 -1.56
N SER A 213 -17.10 17.65 -1.96
CA SER A 213 -16.92 18.75 -2.91
C SER A 213 -15.92 19.81 -2.44
N LEU A 214 -15.74 19.97 -1.14
CA LEU A 214 -14.76 20.86 -0.53
C LEU A 214 -13.33 20.55 -1.00
N PHE A 215 -12.97 19.29 -1.14
CA PHE A 215 -11.61 18.91 -1.52
C PHE A 215 -11.41 18.90 -3.04
N GLU A 216 -12.26 18.24 -3.81
CA GLU A 216 -12.02 18.04 -5.24
C GLU A 216 -11.92 19.35 -6.03
N THR A 217 -12.71 20.38 -5.69
CA THR A 217 -12.62 21.70 -6.32
C THR A 217 -11.26 22.40 -6.08
N GLN A 218 -10.60 22.10 -4.97
CA GLN A 218 -9.30 22.65 -4.60
C GLN A 218 -8.12 21.75 -5.05
N TRP A 219 -8.40 20.58 -5.66
CA TRP A 219 -7.41 19.54 -5.91
C TRP A 219 -6.70 19.70 -7.26
N ASN A 220 -6.01 20.85 -7.42
CA ASN A 220 -5.37 21.22 -8.67
C ASN A 220 -4.25 22.27 -8.47
N GLN A 221 -3.54 22.57 -9.56
CA GLN A 221 -2.44 23.52 -9.60
C GLN A 221 -2.78 24.94 -9.13
N HIS A 222 -4.04 25.34 -9.11
CA HIS A 222 -4.42 26.70 -8.69
C HIS A 222 -4.41 26.84 -7.18
N HIS A 223 -4.62 25.76 -6.45
CA HIS A 223 -4.77 25.76 -4.99
C HIS A 223 -3.65 24.99 -4.26
N ILE A 224 -3.09 23.94 -4.87
CA ILE A 224 -2.04 23.13 -4.26
C ILE A 224 -0.66 23.68 -4.64
N SER A 225 0.20 23.85 -3.64
CA SER A 225 1.59 24.28 -3.79
C SER A 225 2.50 23.10 -4.11
N HIS A 226 2.39 22.02 -3.34
CA HIS A 226 3.14 20.77 -3.51
C HIS A 226 2.52 19.65 -2.69
N VAL A 227 2.96 18.43 -2.97
CA VAL A 227 2.55 17.22 -2.25
C VAL A 227 3.79 16.49 -1.76
N GLU A 228 3.76 16.00 -0.51
CA GLU A 228 4.80 15.14 0.06
C GLU A 228 4.21 13.76 0.35
N ILE A 229 4.91 12.69 -0.05
CA ILE A 229 4.58 11.31 0.28
C ILE A 229 5.80 10.70 0.97
N THR A 230 5.69 10.46 2.27
CA THR A 230 6.78 9.89 3.07
C THR A 230 6.38 8.52 3.60
N VAL A 231 7.25 7.53 3.35
CA VAL A 231 7.15 6.18 3.96
C VAL A 231 8.50 5.86 4.60
N ALA A 232 8.58 6.05 5.91
CA ALA A 232 9.79 5.86 6.70
C ALA A 232 9.67 4.61 7.57
N GLU A 233 10.71 3.78 7.58
CA GLU A 233 10.81 2.56 8.37
C GLU A 233 11.95 2.66 9.38
N THR A 234 11.70 2.30 10.64
CA THR A 234 12.73 2.21 11.68
C THR A 234 13.52 0.91 11.63
N VAL A 235 12.98 -0.10 10.96
CA VAL A 235 13.61 -1.40 10.74
C VAL A 235 14.68 -1.32 9.66
N GLY A 236 15.69 -2.21 9.73
CA GLY A 236 16.69 -2.42 8.67
C GLY A 236 16.23 -3.46 7.67
N ILE A 237 17.20 -4.27 7.19
CA ILE A 237 16.92 -5.37 6.25
C ILE A 237 16.50 -6.67 6.95
N GLU A 238 16.64 -6.74 8.28
CA GLU A 238 16.15 -7.83 9.13
C GLU A 238 16.55 -9.24 8.60
N GLY A 239 17.81 -9.44 8.29
CA GLY A 239 18.35 -10.71 7.80
C GLY A 239 18.04 -11.05 6.33
N ARG A 240 17.36 -10.16 5.59
CA ARG A 240 17.01 -10.37 4.18
C ARG A 240 18.01 -9.70 3.22
N TRP A 241 19.30 -9.73 3.57
CA TRP A 241 20.36 -9.10 2.79
C TRP A 241 20.30 -9.48 1.30
N GLY A 242 20.33 -10.77 0.97
CA GLY A 242 20.40 -11.25 -0.40
C GLY A 242 19.26 -10.78 -1.30
N TYR A 243 18.05 -10.60 -0.73
CA TYR A 243 16.93 -10.01 -1.44
C TYR A 243 17.08 -8.50 -1.58
N PHE A 244 17.35 -7.81 -0.46
CA PHE A 244 17.32 -6.36 -0.45
C PHE A 244 18.49 -5.76 -1.24
N ASP A 245 19.65 -6.39 -1.24
CA ASP A 245 20.81 -5.92 -2.00
C ASP A 245 20.58 -5.93 -3.51
N GLN A 246 19.75 -6.83 -4.00
CA GLN A 246 19.32 -6.86 -5.41
C GLN A 246 18.16 -5.89 -5.70
N ALA A 247 17.30 -5.66 -4.73
CA ALA A 247 16.12 -4.81 -4.92
C ALA A 247 16.44 -3.32 -4.76
N GLY A 248 17.02 -2.92 -3.64
CA GLY A 248 17.15 -1.54 -3.23
C GLY A 248 15.81 -0.87 -2.87
N GLN A 249 15.88 0.32 -2.30
CA GLN A 249 14.71 1.05 -1.82
C GLN A 249 13.82 1.56 -2.95
N LEU A 250 14.38 1.85 -4.13
CA LEU A 250 13.62 2.29 -5.28
C LEU A 250 12.63 1.21 -5.75
N ARG A 251 13.13 -0.01 -5.95
CA ARG A 251 12.32 -1.14 -6.39
C ARG A 251 11.41 -1.66 -5.28
N ASP A 252 11.89 -1.64 -4.02
CA ASP A 252 11.10 -2.16 -2.90
C ASP A 252 9.90 -1.25 -2.56
N MET A 253 10.03 0.08 -2.73
CA MET A 253 9.03 1.03 -2.22
C MET A 253 8.53 2.05 -3.25
N ILE A 254 9.40 2.65 -4.06
CA ILE A 254 8.98 3.72 -4.98
C ILE A 254 8.16 3.18 -6.13
N GLN A 255 8.69 2.18 -6.84
CA GLN A 255 8.10 1.62 -8.07
C GLN A 255 6.67 1.10 -7.86
N ASN A 256 6.34 0.71 -6.66
CA ASN A 256 5.05 0.16 -6.28
C ASN A 256 4.30 1.13 -5.35
N HIS A 257 4.46 0.99 -4.06
CA HIS A 257 3.65 1.67 -3.03
C HIS A 257 3.56 3.18 -3.19
N LEU A 258 4.71 3.87 -3.36
CA LEU A 258 4.69 5.33 -3.42
C LEU A 258 4.10 5.83 -4.74
N LEU A 259 4.35 5.16 -5.87
CA LEU A 259 3.71 5.51 -7.13
C LEU A 259 2.21 5.20 -7.11
N GLN A 260 1.75 4.15 -6.44
CA GLN A 260 0.33 3.88 -6.25
C GLN A 260 -0.34 4.98 -5.40
N LEU A 261 0.30 5.41 -4.30
CA LEU A 261 -0.18 6.53 -3.49
C LEU A 261 -0.20 7.84 -4.29
N LEU A 262 0.84 8.12 -5.08
CA LEU A 262 0.89 9.26 -5.98
C LEU A 262 -0.28 9.22 -6.98
N CYS A 263 -0.56 8.06 -7.57
CA CYS A 263 -1.68 7.92 -8.51
C CYS A 263 -3.02 8.21 -7.84
N LEU A 264 -3.29 7.66 -6.66
CA LEU A 264 -4.54 7.91 -5.93
C LEU A 264 -4.73 9.39 -5.54
N ILE A 265 -3.62 10.09 -5.26
CA ILE A 265 -3.67 11.54 -5.00
C ILE A 265 -3.85 12.35 -6.28
N ALA A 266 -3.23 11.93 -7.38
CA ALA A 266 -3.13 12.75 -8.59
C ALA A 266 -4.20 12.44 -9.65
N MET A 267 -4.85 11.27 -9.60
CA MET A 267 -5.83 10.85 -10.60
C MET A 267 -7.05 11.78 -10.67
N ASP A 268 -7.69 11.85 -11.81
CA ASP A 268 -9.00 12.49 -11.97
C ASP A 268 -10.11 11.62 -11.35
N PRO A 269 -11.29 12.18 -11.05
CA PRO A 269 -12.44 11.39 -10.60
C PRO A 269 -12.77 10.30 -11.64
N PRO A 270 -12.78 9.01 -11.25
CA PRO A 270 -13.20 7.96 -12.16
C PRO A 270 -14.70 8.07 -12.46
N SER A 271 -15.15 7.54 -13.60
CA SER A 271 -16.56 7.56 -13.99
C SER A 271 -17.47 6.78 -13.04
N ASP A 272 -16.90 5.75 -12.41
CA ASP A 272 -17.53 4.89 -11.41
C ASP A 272 -16.46 4.20 -10.56
N LEU A 273 -16.87 3.36 -9.59
CA LEU A 273 -15.96 2.63 -8.71
C LEU A 273 -15.61 1.22 -9.23
N THR A 274 -15.74 0.97 -10.53
CA THR A 274 -15.25 -0.29 -11.11
C THR A 274 -13.72 -0.31 -11.17
N ALA A 275 -13.16 -1.51 -11.17
CA ALA A 275 -11.70 -1.68 -11.18
C ALA A 275 -11.05 -0.97 -12.38
N ASP A 276 -11.61 -1.11 -13.57
CA ASP A 276 -11.03 -0.54 -14.78
C ASP A 276 -11.11 0.98 -14.78
N SER A 277 -12.24 1.58 -14.35
CA SER A 277 -12.38 3.04 -14.24
C SER A 277 -11.32 3.65 -13.32
N ILE A 278 -11.06 3.03 -12.15
CA ILE A 278 -10.02 3.49 -11.22
C ILE A 278 -8.62 3.32 -11.82
N ARG A 279 -8.33 2.16 -12.40
CA ARG A 279 -7.03 1.83 -12.98
C ARG A 279 -6.70 2.71 -14.19
N ASP A 280 -7.68 3.03 -15.02
CA ASP A 280 -7.50 3.93 -16.17
C ASP A 280 -7.06 5.32 -15.73
N GLU A 281 -7.65 5.87 -14.67
CA GLU A 281 -7.23 7.15 -14.13
C GLU A 281 -5.82 7.09 -13.54
N LYS A 282 -5.44 6.00 -12.83
CA LYS A 282 -4.07 5.82 -12.35
C LYS A 282 -3.06 5.73 -13.49
N VAL A 283 -3.38 5.01 -14.56
CA VAL A 283 -2.52 4.89 -15.75
C VAL A 283 -2.31 6.24 -16.44
N LYS A 284 -3.33 7.11 -16.50
CA LYS A 284 -3.16 8.48 -17.03
C LYS A 284 -2.11 9.26 -16.23
N VAL A 285 -2.10 9.13 -14.91
CA VAL A 285 -1.09 9.78 -14.06
C VAL A 285 0.30 9.24 -14.36
N LEU A 286 0.49 7.91 -14.40
CA LEU A 286 1.78 7.28 -14.68
C LEU A 286 2.34 7.68 -16.06
N LYS A 287 1.47 7.79 -17.06
CA LYS A 287 1.84 8.27 -18.42
C LYS A 287 2.25 9.74 -18.43
N ALA A 288 1.71 10.54 -17.52
CA ALA A 288 1.97 11.96 -17.42
C ALA A 288 3.19 12.30 -16.55
N LEU A 289 3.83 11.32 -15.90
CA LEU A 289 5.06 11.55 -15.14
C LEU A 289 6.15 12.07 -16.07
N ALA A 290 6.73 13.22 -15.72
CA ALA A 290 7.83 13.79 -16.46
C ALA A 290 9.06 12.87 -16.40
N PRO A 291 9.75 12.64 -17.53
CA PRO A 291 11.00 11.90 -17.51
C PRO A 291 12.08 12.68 -16.74
N ILE A 292 12.83 11.97 -15.90
CA ILE A 292 13.99 12.52 -15.19
C ILE A 292 15.24 12.23 -16.04
N THR A 293 15.68 13.22 -16.78
CA THR A 293 16.87 13.09 -17.65
C THR A 293 18.15 12.99 -16.81
N PRO A 294 19.25 12.44 -17.35
CA PRO A 294 20.53 12.34 -16.63
C PRO A 294 21.01 13.69 -16.06
N GLU A 295 20.78 14.80 -16.77
CA GLU A 295 21.18 16.16 -16.33
C GLU A 295 20.38 16.63 -15.10
N LYS A 296 19.15 16.17 -14.96
CA LYS A 296 18.27 16.48 -13.84
C LYS A 296 18.41 15.52 -12.67
N LEU A 297 18.99 14.33 -12.88
CA LEU A 297 19.03 13.28 -11.89
C LEU A 297 19.59 13.76 -10.54
N GLY A 298 20.75 14.42 -10.54
CA GLY A 298 21.39 14.96 -9.33
C GLY A 298 20.63 16.11 -8.66
N GLN A 299 19.66 16.71 -9.35
CA GLN A 299 18.80 17.75 -8.80
C GLN A 299 17.47 17.20 -8.27
N TYR A 300 16.95 16.18 -8.89
CA TYR A 300 15.60 15.63 -8.65
C TYR A 300 15.60 14.36 -7.80
N VAL A 301 16.76 13.69 -7.65
CA VAL A 301 16.83 12.39 -6.96
C VAL A 301 18.03 12.35 -6.03
N VAL A 302 17.80 11.86 -4.83
CA VAL A 302 18.81 11.58 -3.82
C VAL A 302 18.66 10.13 -3.41
N ARG A 303 19.74 9.34 -3.54
CA ARG A 303 19.83 8.01 -2.96
C ARG A 303 20.78 7.99 -1.78
N GLY A 304 20.44 7.21 -0.76
CA GLY A 304 21.23 7.11 0.47
C GLY A 304 21.43 5.68 0.92
N GLN A 305 22.42 5.47 1.77
CA GLN A 305 22.67 4.20 2.42
C GLN A 305 22.98 4.45 3.91
N TYR A 306 22.28 3.75 4.82
CA TYR A 306 22.49 4.01 6.25
C TYR A 306 23.83 3.49 6.73
N VAL A 307 24.49 4.28 7.57
CA VAL A 307 25.65 3.90 8.35
C VAL A 307 25.22 3.67 9.81
N ALA A 308 26.13 3.12 10.62
CA ALA A 308 25.87 2.89 12.04
C ALA A 308 25.28 4.13 12.74
N GLY A 309 24.36 3.90 13.67
CA GLY A 309 23.67 4.97 14.40
C GLY A 309 22.81 4.46 15.54
N THR A 310 21.80 5.23 15.93
CA THR A 310 20.92 4.90 17.04
C THR A 310 19.46 5.00 16.64
N VAL A 311 18.70 3.93 16.78
CA VAL A 311 17.25 3.87 16.51
C VAL A 311 16.51 3.49 17.79
N GLY A 312 15.56 4.32 18.24
CA GLY A 312 14.82 4.06 19.47
C GLY A 312 15.71 3.90 20.71
N GLY A 313 16.84 4.62 20.78
CA GLY A 313 17.81 4.55 21.89
C GLY A 313 18.76 3.33 21.84
N LYS A 314 18.69 2.50 20.79
CA LYS A 314 19.57 1.33 20.61
C LYS A 314 20.56 1.57 19.48
N ALA A 315 21.82 1.25 19.71
CA ALA A 315 22.83 1.23 18.66
C ALA A 315 22.50 0.16 17.62
N VAL A 316 22.64 0.49 16.34
CA VAL A 316 22.39 -0.41 15.22
C VAL A 316 23.54 -0.32 14.21
N PRO A 317 23.87 -1.43 13.51
CA PRO A 317 24.93 -1.43 12.50
C PRO A 317 24.57 -0.58 11.28
N GLY A 318 25.57 -0.24 10.49
CA GLY A 318 25.41 0.28 9.14
C GLY A 318 24.99 -0.83 8.18
N TYR A 319 24.53 -0.44 7.00
CA TYR A 319 24.06 -1.38 5.97
C TYR A 319 25.16 -2.37 5.55
N LEU A 320 26.36 -1.88 5.38
CA LEU A 320 27.53 -2.69 5.01
C LEU A 320 28.11 -3.50 6.19
N ASP A 321 27.64 -3.24 7.41
CA ASP A 321 28.05 -3.95 8.63
C ASP A 321 27.02 -5.00 9.09
N GLU A 322 25.90 -5.12 8.34
CA GLU A 322 24.86 -6.13 8.66
C GLU A 322 25.37 -7.54 8.35
N GLU A 323 24.81 -8.54 9.01
CA GLU A 323 25.20 -9.94 8.82
C GLU A 323 25.01 -10.39 7.36
N ASN A 324 25.97 -11.09 6.80
CA ASN A 324 26.07 -11.53 5.40
C ASN A 324 26.15 -10.38 4.37
N SER A 325 26.58 -9.20 4.78
CA SER A 325 26.71 -8.05 3.90
C SER A 325 27.85 -8.20 2.87
N ASN A 326 27.69 -7.50 1.73
CA ASN A 326 28.76 -7.22 0.79
C ASN A 326 29.28 -5.80 1.04
N ALA A 327 30.51 -5.68 1.52
CA ALA A 327 31.12 -4.39 1.89
C ALA A 327 31.26 -3.41 0.70
N GLU A 328 31.16 -3.90 -0.54
CA GLU A 328 31.24 -3.09 -1.76
C GLU A 328 29.85 -2.74 -2.33
N SER A 329 28.77 -3.11 -1.64
CA SER A 329 27.42 -2.83 -2.13
C SER A 329 27.12 -1.33 -2.22
N SER A 330 26.62 -0.91 -3.38
CA SER A 330 26.14 0.44 -3.64
C SER A 330 24.60 0.52 -3.66
N THR A 331 23.92 -0.47 -3.10
CA THR A 331 22.45 -0.53 -3.04
C THR A 331 21.92 0.53 -2.09
N GLU A 332 20.97 1.31 -2.54
CA GLU A 332 20.36 2.37 -1.77
C GLU A 332 19.33 1.82 -0.77
N THR A 333 19.39 2.30 0.47
CA THR A 333 18.42 2.04 1.54
C THR A 333 17.51 3.23 1.82
N PHE A 334 17.70 4.30 1.05
CA PHE A 334 16.93 5.53 1.11
C PHE A 334 16.82 6.15 -0.29
N VAL A 335 15.64 6.63 -0.62
CA VAL A 335 15.39 7.44 -1.82
C VAL A 335 14.52 8.63 -1.46
N ALA A 336 14.95 9.82 -1.87
CA ALA A 336 14.09 10.99 -1.95
C ALA A 336 14.12 11.53 -3.36
N LEU A 337 12.96 11.86 -3.92
CA LEU A 337 12.87 12.37 -5.28
C LEU A 337 11.74 13.38 -5.44
N ARG A 338 11.88 14.23 -6.46
CA ARG A 338 10.82 15.08 -6.99
C ARG A 338 10.27 14.46 -8.27
N ALA A 339 8.97 14.25 -8.30
CA ALA A 339 8.21 13.86 -9.49
C ALA A 339 7.35 15.04 -9.95
N ASP A 340 7.38 15.34 -11.24
CA ASP A 340 6.50 16.33 -11.86
C ASP A 340 5.48 15.60 -12.75
N ILE A 341 4.22 16.04 -12.75
CA ILE A 341 3.14 15.46 -13.55
C ILE A 341 2.74 16.44 -14.64
N CYS A 342 2.98 16.06 -15.89
CA CYS A 342 2.76 16.88 -17.07
C CYS A 342 1.31 16.78 -17.57
N ASN A 343 0.37 17.32 -16.79
CA ASN A 343 -1.02 17.48 -17.20
C ASN A 343 -1.59 18.81 -16.70
N TRP A 344 -2.80 19.15 -17.13
CA TRP A 344 -3.43 20.43 -16.78
C TRP A 344 -3.75 20.57 -15.30
N ARG A 345 -4.04 19.47 -14.62
CA ARG A 345 -4.36 19.48 -13.19
C ARG A 345 -3.14 19.80 -12.33
N TRP A 346 -1.96 19.28 -12.70
CA TRP A 346 -0.77 19.28 -11.84
C TRP A 346 0.43 20.06 -12.38
N SER A 347 0.28 20.73 -13.52
CA SER A 347 1.39 21.51 -14.11
C SER A 347 1.96 22.50 -13.09
N GLY A 348 3.27 22.40 -12.79
CA GLY A 348 3.97 23.26 -11.84
C GLY A 348 3.78 22.89 -10.35
N VAL A 349 3.09 21.79 -10.03
CA VAL A 349 2.98 21.26 -8.67
C VAL A 349 3.93 20.07 -8.51
N PRO A 350 5.05 20.21 -7.78
CA PRO A 350 5.95 19.09 -7.53
C PRO A 350 5.37 18.12 -6.49
N PHE A 351 5.63 16.84 -6.73
CA PHE A 351 5.39 15.76 -5.80
C PHE A 351 6.75 15.30 -5.25
N TYR A 352 6.94 15.40 -3.95
CA TYR A 352 8.14 14.91 -3.27
C TYR A 352 7.85 13.55 -2.63
N LEU A 353 8.60 12.55 -3.05
CA LEU A 353 8.49 11.19 -2.50
C LEU A 353 9.74 10.89 -1.69
N ARG A 354 9.57 10.36 -0.48
CA ARG A 354 10.67 9.98 0.40
C ARG A 354 10.38 8.64 1.07
N THR A 355 11.36 7.74 1.01
CA THR A 355 11.29 6.47 1.71
C THR A 355 12.69 6.02 2.14
N GLY A 356 12.79 5.29 3.25
CA GLY A 356 14.06 4.78 3.72
C GLY A 356 13.93 3.83 4.90
N LYS A 357 14.99 3.05 5.12
CA LYS A 357 15.16 2.15 6.26
C LYS A 357 16.01 2.80 7.35
N ARG A 358 15.91 2.28 8.59
CA ARG A 358 16.60 2.85 9.76
C ARG A 358 16.38 4.36 9.93
N MET A 359 15.18 4.83 9.55
CA MET A 359 14.78 6.22 9.74
C MET A 359 14.50 6.54 11.21
N GLY A 360 14.42 7.83 11.56
CA GLY A 360 14.19 8.29 12.92
C GLY A 360 12.84 7.88 13.52
N GLN A 361 11.83 7.73 12.68
CA GLN A 361 10.48 7.31 13.07
C GLN A 361 9.87 6.39 12.02
N LYS A 362 8.98 5.49 12.48
CA LYS A 362 8.12 4.74 11.58
C LYS A 362 6.90 5.61 11.26
N VAL A 363 6.81 6.08 10.03
CA VAL A 363 5.68 6.89 9.57
C VAL A 363 5.38 6.67 8.10
N SER A 364 4.10 6.55 7.76
CA SER A 364 3.61 6.62 6.40
C SER A 364 2.55 7.71 6.34
N GLN A 365 2.81 8.76 5.56
CA GLN A 365 1.91 9.92 5.50
C GLN A 365 1.97 10.61 4.13
N ILE A 366 0.88 11.29 3.82
CA ILE A 366 0.76 12.17 2.66
C ILE A 366 0.44 13.57 3.19
N VAL A 367 1.18 14.58 2.76
CA VAL A 367 0.94 15.95 3.14
C VAL A 367 0.69 16.80 1.89
N ILE A 368 -0.46 17.43 1.85
CA ILE A 368 -0.87 18.30 0.76
C ILE A 368 -0.78 19.74 1.28
N HIS A 369 0.12 20.51 0.67
CA HIS A 369 0.34 21.90 1.01
C HIS A 369 -0.46 22.78 0.06
N PHE A 370 -1.37 23.55 0.62
CA PHE A 370 -2.11 24.55 -0.15
C PHE A 370 -1.26 25.80 -0.39
N LYS A 371 -1.56 26.53 -1.45
CA LYS A 371 -0.96 27.84 -1.69
C LYS A 371 -1.37 28.84 -0.61
N GLU A 372 -0.51 29.80 -0.38
CA GLU A 372 -0.84 30.92 0.49
C GLU A 372 -1.96 31.79 -0.08
N PRO A 373 -2.72 32.49 0.77
CA PRO A 373 -3.66 33.48 0.30
C PRO A 373 -2.95 34.50 -0.62
N PRO A 374 -3.56 34.90 -1.73
CA PRO A 374 -2.94 35.82 -2.69
C PRO A 374 -2.68 37.21 -2.10
N PHE A 375 -3.40 37.54 -1.03
CA PHE A 375 -3.23 38.78 -0.29
C PHE A 375 -3.58 38.55 1.19
N TYR A 376 -2.69 39.03 2.08
CA TYR A 376 -2.91 38.99 3.52
C TYR A 376 -3.46 40.31 4.03
N ILE A 377 -4.67 40.28 4.63
CA ILE A 377 -5.27 41.42 5.31
C ILE A 377 -4.74 41.63 6.74
N PHE A 378 -4.06 40.62 7.27
CA PHE A 378 -3.47 40.64 8.61
C PHE A 378 -2.06 41.22 8.55
N ALA A 379 -1.72 42.09 9.52
CA ALA A 379 -0.39 42.65 9.62
C ALA A 379 0.68 41.53 9.83
N PRO A 380 1.95 41.77 9.42
CA PRO A 380 3.01 40.76 9.57
C PRO A 380 3.16 40.23 11.00
N GLU A 381 2.97 41.07 12.00
CA GLU A 381 3.07 40.73 13.42
C GLU A 381 1.92 39.86 13.92
N GLN A 382 0.81 39.83 13.19
CA GLN A 382 -0.42 39.11 13.54
C GLN A 382 -0.55 37.74 12.87
N ARG A 383 0.35 37.41 11.94
CA ARG A 383 0.24 36.19 11.12
C ARG A 383 1.43 35.27 11.30
N SER A 384 1.15 33.98 11.25
CA SER A 384 2.15 32.95 10.99
C SER A 384 2.21 32.69 9.49
N LEU A 385 3.40 32.56 8.93
CA LEU A 385 3.61 32.23 7.50
C LEU A 385 3.41 30.73 7.20
N ILE A 386 2.51 30.10 7.90
CA ILE A 386 2.21 28.68 7.69
C ILE A 386 0.98 28.56 6.79
N SER A 387 1.18 28.03 5.58
CA SER A 387 0.09 27.68 4.67
C SER A 387 -0.77 26.57 5.24
N ASN A 388 -2.04 26.49 4.80
CA ASN A 388 -2.90 25.37 5.15
C ASN A 388 -2.30 24.05 4.64
N ARG A 389 -2.49 22.98 5.42
CA ARG A 389 -1.99 21.64 5.08
C ARG A 389 -3.04 20.60 5.40
N LEU A 390 -3.21 19.66 4.48
CA LEU A 390 -3.98 18.44 4.74
C LEU A 390 -2.99 17.29 4.94
N ILE A 391 -2.97 16.72 6.14
CA ILE A 391 -2.09 15.62 6.53
C ILE A 391 -2.94 14.37 6.60
N ILE A 392 -2.61 13.38 5.79
CA ILE A 392 -3.25 12.08 5.76
C ILE A 392 -2.25 11.07 6.30
N ARG A 393 -2.47 10.61 7.53
CA ARG A 393 -1.60 9.65 8.20
C ARG A 393 -2.08 8.24 7.92
N LEU A 394 -1.23 7.45 7.25
CA LEU A 394 -1.50 6.06 6.89
C LEU A 394 -0.97 5.09 7.96
N GLN A 395 0.06 5.49 8.73
CA GLN A 395 0.67 4.75 9.87
C GLN A 395 1.63 5.69 10.64
N PRO A 396 1.78 5.50 11.98
CA PRO A 396 0.80 4.96 12.91
C PRO A 396 -0.35 5.97 13.11
N ASP A 397 -1.32 5.65 13.95
CA ASP A 397 -2.42 6.54 14.35
C ASP A 397 -3.15 7.12 13.12
N GLU A 398 -3.78 6.22 12.39
CA GLU A 398 -4.46 6.50 11.13
C GLU A 398 -5.51 7.61 11.25
N GLY A 399 -5.45 8.60 10.34
CA GLY A 399 -6.37 9.73 10.41
C GLY A 399 -6.07 10.83 9.43
N ILE A 400 -6.88 11.86 9.48
CA ILE A 400 -6.79 13.06 8.65
C ILE A 400 -6.74 14.28 9.55
N SER A 401 -5.82 15.21 9.26
CA SER A 401 -5.70 16.48 9.96
C SER A 401 -5.59 17.62 8.96
N LEU A 402 -6.52 18.58 9.04
CA LEU A 402 -6.46 19.81 8.26
C LEU A 402 -5.96 20.94 9.17
N GLN A 403 -4.76 21.44 8.90
CA GLN A 403 -4.20 22.58 9.61
C GLN A 403 -4.77 23.89 9.04
N VAL A 404 -5.45 24.66 9.89
CA VAL A 404 -6.09 25.93 9.55
C VAL A 404 -5.63 27.03 10.48
N MET A 405 -5.71 28.28 10.02
CA MET A 405 -5.43 29.44 10.84
C MET A 405 -6.69 29.87 11.60
N THR A 406 -6.53 30.09 12.90
CA THR A 406 -7.58 30.59 13.78
C THR A 406 -7.05 31.77 14.58
N LYS A 407 -7.96 32.62 15.09
CA LYS A 407 -7.58 33.68 16.02
C LYS A 407 -7.10 33.08 17.35
N GLU A 408 -5.95 33.54 17.85
CA GLU A 408 -5.50 33.17 19.19
C GLU A 408 -6.48 33.66 20.27
N GLN A 409 -6.76 32.84 21.26
CA GLN A 409 -7.65 33.20 22.37
C GLN A 409 -6.96 34.18 23.35
N GLY A 410 -7.71 35.15 23.82
CA GLY A 410 -7.26 36.15 24.79
C GLY A 410 -7.71 37.57 24.39
N LEU A 411 -8.09 38.38 25.38
CA LEU A 411 -8.47 39.78 25.16
C LEU A 411 -7.26 40.63 24.76
N ASP A 412 -6.09 40.25 25.22
CA ASP A 412 -4.78 40.88 24.95
C ASP A 412 -4.17 40.52 23.60
N LYS A 413 -4.71 39.46 22.93
CA LYS A 413 -4.12 38.93 21.70
C LYS A 413 -4.58 39.62 20.41
N GLY A 414 -5.60 40.49 20.49
CA GLY A 414 -6.12 41.14 19.27
C GLY A 414 -6.49 40.12 18.18
N MET A 415 -5.99 40.35 16.95
CA MET A 415 -6.17 39.47 15.79
C MET A 415 -4.93 38.61 15.49
N HIS A 416 -4.16 38.22 16.50
CA HIS A 416 -3.08 37.28 16.33
C HIS A 416 -3.61 35.94 15.83
N LEU A 417 -2.99 35.38 14.79
CA LEU A 417 -3.34 34.12 14.18
C LEU A 417 -2.48 32.98 14.74
N ARG A 418 -3.12 31.86 14.98
CA ARG A 418 -2.47 30.62 15.39
C ARG A 418 -2.91 29.46 14.49
N SER A 419 -1.98 28.61 14.08
CA SER A 419 -2.31 27.35 13.42
C SER A 419 -2.91 26.35 14.40
N GLY A 420 -4.01 25.72 14.02
CA GLY A 420 -4.66 24.65 14.79
C GLY A 420 -5.17 23.57 13.86
N PRO A 421 -5.20 22.29 14.33
CA PRO A 421 -5.70 21.19 13.55
C PRO A 421 -7.22 21.02 13.69
N LEU A 422 -7.87 20.69 12.56
CA LEU A 422 -9.15 20.00 12.54
C LEU A 422 -8.84 18.51 12.29
N GLN A 423 -9.12 17.68 13.28
CA GLN A 423 -8.67 16.27 13.25
C GLN A 423 -9.83 15.30 13.13
N LEU A 424 -9.63 14.28 12.32
CA LEU A 424 -10.46 13.08 12.23
C LEU A 424 -9.55 11.88 12.51
N ASN A 425 -9.58 11.37 13.73
CA ASN A 425 -8.89 10.15 14.11
C ASN A 425 -9.83 8.96 13.87
N PHE A 426 -9.41 8.01 13.04
CA PHE A 426 -10.29 6.91 12.64
C PHE A 426 -10.59 5.94 13.79
N SER A 427 -9.61 5.63 14.62
CA SER A 427 -9.81 4.74 15.77
C SER A 427 -10.81 5.29 16.79
N GLU A 428 -10.77 6.61 17.04
CA GLU A 428 -11.69 7.28 17.98
C GLU A 428 -13.07 7.49 17.36
N THR A 429 -13.12 7.88 16.08
CA THR A 429 -14.36 8.24 15.41
C THR A 429 -15.25 7.04 15.16
N TYR A 430 -14.67 5.95 14.67
CA TYR A 430 -15.45 4.76 14.33
C TYR A 430 -15.62 3.77 15.47
N LYS A 431 -15.03 4.04 16.66
CA LYS A 431 -15.07 3.16 17.83
C LYS A 431 -14.79 1.70 17.49
N SER A 432 -14.02 1.49 16.44
CA SER A 432 -13.66 0.17 15.96
C SER A 432 -12.71 -0.47 16.96
N SER A 433 -13.01 -1.68 17.38
CA SER A 433 -12.13 -2.45 18.26
C SER A 433 -10.82 -2.85 17.59
N ARG A 434 -10.77 -2.81 16.25
CA ARG A 434 -9.61 -3.20 15.45
C ARG A 434 -9.70 -2.65 14.03
N ILE A 435 -8.58 -2.17 13.50
CA ILE A 435 -8.40 -1.90 12.07
C ILE A 435 -7.92 -3.20 11.42
N PRO A 436 -8.60 -3.70 10.36
CA PRO A 436 -8.17 -4.91 9.66
C PRO A 436 -6.77 -4.75 9.04
N ASP A 437 -5.99 -5.83 9.01
CA ASP A 437 -4.74 -5.85 8.24
C ASP A 437 -5.06 -5.75 6.73
N ALA A 438 -4.19 -5.14 5.96
CA ALA A 438 -4.35 -4.98 4.52
C ALA A 438 -4.58 -6.32 3.79
N TYR A 439 -3.95 -7.40 4.26
CA TYR A 439 -4.14 -8.72 3.67
C TYR A 439 -5.55 -9.29 3.90
N GLU A 440 -6.19 -8.99 5.02
CA GLU A 440 -7.59 -9.40 5.24
C GLU A 440 -8.50 -8.79 4.17
N ARG A 441 -8.33 -7.49 3.91
CA ARG A 441 -9.10 -6.80 2.87
C ARG A 441 -8.82 -7.39 1.49
N LEU A 442 -7.56 -7.54 1.12
CA LEU A 442 -7.18 -8.05 -0.20
C LEU A 442 -7.67 -9.48 -0.43
N LEU A 443 -7.54 -10.36 0.55
CA LEU A 443 -8.04 -11.73 0.44
C LEU A 443 -9.57 -11.76 0.27
N LEU A 444 -10.30 -10.92 1.01
CA LEU A 444 -11.74 -10.79 0.88
C LEU A 444 -12.15 -10.31 -0.54
N GLU A 445 -11.46 -9.30 -1.08
CA GLU A 445 -11.72 -8.78 -2.43
C GLU A 445 -11.45 -9.84 -3.51
N VAL A 446 -10.39 -10.65 -3.37
CA VAL A 446 -10.14 -11.77 -4.29
C VAL A 446 -11.27 -12.79 -4.24
N MET A 447 -11.74 -13.16 -3.04
CA MET A 447 -12.85 -14.11 -2.86
C MET A 447 -14.14 -13.58 -3.48
N GLN A 448 -14.37 -12.27 -3.46
CA GLN A 448 -15.51 -11.61 -4.09
C GLN A 448 -15.35 -11.40 -5.60
N GLY A 449 -14.17 -11.68 -6.16
CA GLY A 449 -13.89 -11.40 -7.57
C GLY A 449 -13.69 -9.92 -7.89
N ASN A 450 -13.48 -9.08 -6.87
CA ASN A 450 -13.31 -7.64 -7.02
C ASN A 450 -11.83 -7.27 -7.22
N GLN A 451 -11.53 -6.54 -8.28
CA GLN A 451 -10.16 -6.15 -8.62
C GLN A 451 -9.80 -4.69 -8.30
N ASN A 452 -10.66 -3.95 -7.60
CA ASN A 452 -10.47 -2.50 -7.36
C ASN A 452 -9.16 -2.17 -6.62
N LEU A 453 -8.67 -3.10 -5.78
CA LEU A 453 -7.47 -2.93 -4.97
C LEU A 453 -6.22 -3.62 -5.55
N PHE A 454 -6.30 -4.09 -6.80
CA PHE A 454 -5.21 -4.82 -7.44
C PHE A 454 -4.64 -4.06 -8.63
N VAL A 455 -3.33 -4.20 -8.81
CA VAL A 455 -2.59 -3.46 -9.83
C VAL A 455 -2.73 -4.16 -11.19
N ARG A 456 -3.04 -3.39 -12.23
CA ARG A 456 -3.14 -3.88 -13.61
C ARG A 456 -1.76 -3.93 -14.28
N LYS A 457 -1.60 -4.77 -15.29
CA LYS A 457 -0.35 -4.96 -16.02
C LYS A 457 0.28 -3.65 -16.49
N ASP A 458 -0.51 -2.78 -17.10
CA ASP A 458 -0.02 -1.51 -17.66
C ASP A 458 0.43 -0.50 -16.60
N GLU A 459 -0.18 -0.48 -15.41
CA GLU A 459 0.29 0.33 -14.29
C GLU A 459 1.73 -0.07 -13.91
N ILE A 460 2.01 -1.38 -13.82
CA ILE A 460 3.35 -1.91 -13.51
C ILE A 460 4.35 -1.51 -14.61
N GLU A 461 3.96 -1.66 -15.88
CA GLU A 461 4.85 -1.35 -17.01
C GLU A 461 5.20 0.15 -17.07
N TYR A 462 4.21 1.05 -16.86
CA TYR A 462 4.50 2.49 -16.83
C TYR A 462 5.31 2.90 -15.60
N ALA A 463 5.05 2.29 -14.44
CA ALA A 463 5.86 2.51 -13.25
C ALA A 463 7.32 2.08 -13.46
N TRP A 464 7.57 0.89 -14.03
CA TRP A 464 8.92 0.45 -14.37
C TRP A 464 9.57 1.33 -15.43
N LYS A 465 8.86 1.67 -16.50
CA LYS A 465 9.37 2.56 -17.55
C LYS A 465 9.89 3.88 -17.00
N TRP A 466 9.26 4.40 -15.95
CA TRP A 466 9.71 5.63 -15.28
C TRP A 466 10.87 5.36 -14.32
N CYS A 467 10.82 4.30 -13.52
CA CYS A 467 11.88 3.96 -12.56
C CYS A 467 13.18 3.52 -13.23
N ASP A 468 13.11 2.80 -14.36
CA ASP A 468 14.31 2.33 -15.10
C ASP A 468 15.19 3.51 -15.53
N GLN A 469 14.60 4.67 -15.85
CA GLN A 469 15.38 5.87 -16.18
C GLN A 469 16.28 6.33 -15.03
N LEU A 470 15.82 6.16 -13.77
CA LEU A 470 16.58 6.50 -12.56
C LEU A 470 17.71 5.50 -12.36
N ILE A 471 17.42 4.21 -12.52
CA ILE A 471 18.38 3.11 -12.36
C ILE A 471 19.50 3.23 -13.39
N ASP A 472 19.13 3.43 -14.67
CA ASP A 472 20.07 3.64 -15.77
C ASP A 472 20.91 4.89 -15.53
N GLY A 473 20.28 5.97 -15.05
CA GLY A 473 20.96 7.21 -14.75
C GLY A 473 22.02 7.03 -13.65
N TRP A 474 21.69 6.33 -12.57
CA TRP A 474 22.65 6.02 -11.48
C TRP A 474 23.79 5.14 -11.96
N SER A 475 23.49 4.13 -12.79
CA SER A 475 24.51 3.26 -13.36
C SER A 475 25.51 4.02 -14.24
N ARG A 476 25.05 5.03 -14.99
CA ARG A 476 25.91 5.88 -15.84
C ARG A 476 26.73 6.88 -15.05
N LEU A 477 26.17 7.45 -13.96
CA LEU A 477 26.87 8.41 -13.13
C LEU A 477 27.95 7.76 -12.26
N GLY A 478 27.76 6.49 -11.87
CA GLY A 478 28.69 5.75 -11.02
C GLY A 478 28.82 6.28 -9.59
N ASP A 479 27.98 7.24 -9.17
CA ASP A 479 28.01 7.84 -7.86
C ASP A 479 27.57 6.84 -6.79
N ALA A 480 28.29 6.79 -5.66
CA ALA A 480 27.85 6.03 -4.49
C ALA A 480 26.63 6.68 -3.81
N PRO A 481 25.78 5.88 -3.14
CA PRO A 481 24.73 6.42 -2.28
C PRO A 481 25.29 7.33 -1.20
N LYS A 482 24.60 8.41 -0.85
CA LYS A 482 25.00 9.32 0.23
C LYS A 482 24.81 8.65 1.59
N ALA A 483 25.84 8.66 2.44
CA ALA A 483 25.73 8.13 3.78
C ALA A 483 24.73 8.93 4.63
N TYR A 484 23.94 8.24 5.48
CA TYR A 484 23.15 8.86 6.53
C TYR A 484 23.18 8.01 7.80
N PRO A 485 23.29 8.61 9.01
CA PRO A 485 23.24 7.88 10.25
C PRO A 485 21.90 7.18 10.45
N ALA A 486 21.90 5.91 10.86
CA ALA A 486 20.68 5.24 11.30
C ALA A 486 20.01 6.05 12.43
N GLY A 487 18.68 6.21 12.36
CA GLY A 487 17.90 7.05 13.27
C GLY A 487 17.74 8.51 12.82
N SER A 488 18.32 8.89 11.66
CA SER A 488 18.10 10.20 11.06
C SER A 488 16.98 10.20 10.01
N TRP A 489 16.66 11.36 9.44
CA TRP A 489 15.67 11.50 8.35
C TRP A 489 16.29 11.33 6.95
N GLY A 490 17.40 10.63 6.85
CA GLY A 490 18.11 10.40 5.59
C GLY A 490 19.29 11.36 5.39
N PRO A 491 19.93 11.31 4.22
CA PRO A 491 21.09 12.16 3.93
C PRO A 491 20.71 13.64 3.85
N VAL A 492 21.61 14.52 4.27
CA VAL A 492 21.44 15.99 4.21
C VAL A 492 21.06 16.47 2.79
N ALA A 493 21.53 15.77 1.76
CA ALA A 493 21.15 16.05 0.37
C ALA A 493 19.62 15.98 0.13
N SER A 494 18.87 15.19 0.90
CA SER A 494 17.41 15.12 0.79
C SER A 494 16.72 16.41 1.28
N ILE A 495 17.32 17.10 2.23
CA ILE A 495 16.88 18.45 2.66
C ILE A 495 17.16 19.44 1.53
N ALA A 496 18.36 19.42 0.95
CA ALA A 496 18.72 20.30 -0.16
C ALA A 496 17.81 20.10 -1.39
N LEU A 497 17.30 18.89 -1.64
CA LEU A 497 16.39 18.60 -2.73
C LEU A 497 15.10 19.45 -2.64
N ILE A 498 14.47 19.52 -1.49
CA ILE A 498 13.20 20.24 -1.31
C ILE A 498 13.43 21.75 -1.06
N THR A 499 14.55 22.12 -0.40
CA THR A 499 14.85 23.54 -0.10
C THR A 499 15.26 24.34 -1.33
N ARG A 500 15.72 23.72 -2.41
CA ARG A 500 15.94 24.40 -3.71
C ARG A 500 14.68 25.07 -4.23
N ASP A 501 13.51 24.52 -3.91
CA ASP A 501 12.22 25.08 -4.29
C ASP A 501 11.61 25.96 -3.19
N GLY A 502 12.41 26.35 -2.17
CA GLY A 502 11.97 27.17 -1.05
C GLY A 502 11.02 26.45 -0.08
N ARG A 503 11.08 25.10 0.00
CA ARG A 503 10.20 24.25 0.81
C ARG A 503 10.98 23.46 1.85
N SER A 504 10.28 22.83 2.78
CA SER A 504 10.85 21.93 3.80
C SER A 504 9.98 20.69 3.97
N TRP A 505 10.62 19.56 4.30
CA TRP A 505 9.90 18.36 4.64
C TRP A 505 9.03 18.53 5.90
N TYR A 506 7.81 18.05 5.83
CA TYR A 506 6.92 18.05 6.98
C TYR A 506 7.41 17.03 8.04
N GLY A 507 7.61 17.51 9.29
CA GLY A 507 7.97 16.67 10.43
C GLY A 507 9.47 16.47 10.66
N ASP A 508 10.35 17.11 9.87
CA ASP A 508 11.81 17.04 10.07
C ASP A 508 12.32 18.08 11.07
N LEU A 509 11.47 18.99 11.57
CA LEU A 509 11.78 20.07 12.51
C LEU A 509 11.28 19.75 13.91
#